data_76154c19e43e489428168eee09b13d66
#
_entry.id   76154c19e43e489428168eee09b13d66
#
_cell.length_a   1.000
_cell.length_b   1.000
_cell.length_c   1.000
_cell.angle_alpha   90.00
_cell.angle_beta   90.00
_cell.angle_gamma   90.00
#
_symmetry.space_group_name_H-M   'P 1'
#
loop_
_entity.id
_entity.type
_entity.pdbx_description
1 polymer ?
#
loop_
_entity_poly.entity_id
_entity_poly.type
_entity_poly.pdbx_seq_one_letter_code
_entity_poly.pdbx_strand_id
1 'polypeptide(L)'
;MTAMARHTPSTRPLIRRDAEGGTCTAPDWESLTERLIREAQDAGAFDDLPGHGQRLRLVDETAAGDMAMAYHLLHNAGAVPPWIAADKDVRDVETRIAALLDRAISARGTSGERLEGELEALADQHDAAVLRLEGLAPTARQQRRRLERARLREQLRLALATDTRST
;
A
#
# COMPACT_ATOMS: atom_id res chain seq x y z
N MET A 1 11.59 12.32 49.61
CA MET A 1 11.95 13.45 48.71
C MET A 1 13.04 12.94 47.78
N THR A 2 12.64 12.44 46.63
CA THR A 2 13.56 11.80 45.66
C THR A 2 13.80 12.80 44.54
N ALA A 3 15.04 13.28 44.42
CA ALA A 3 15.45 14.26 43.44
C ALA A 3 15.45 13.61 42.06
N MET A 4 14.58 14.09 41.18
CA MET A 4 14.60 13.80 39.74
C MET A 4 15.88 14.39 39.13
N ALA A 5 16.79 13.53 38.67
CA ALA A 5 17.96 13.91 37.91
C ALA A 5 17.52 14.52 36.59
N ARG A 6 17.81 15.79 36.38
CA ARG A 6 17.60 16.49 35.09
C ARG A 6 18.59 15.93 34.06
N HIS A 7 18.03 15.24 33.06
CA HIS A 7 18.78 14.77 31.91
C HIS A 7 19.22 16.01 31.10
N THR A 8 20.48 16.39 31.17
CA THR A 8 21.05 17.41 30.27
C THR A 8 21.32 16.77 28.91
N PRO A 9 20.74 17.29 27.81
CA PRO A 9 21.08 16.79 26.50
C PRO A 9 22.54 17.03 26.20
N SER A 10 23.27 16.00 25.82
CA SER A 10 24.67 16.07 25.39
C SER A 10 24.72 16.76 24.04
N THR A 11 25.05 18.05 24.05
CA THR A 11 25.27 18.84 22.85
C THR A 11 26.61 18.43 22.23
N ARG A 12 26.62 17.34 21.44
CA ARG A 12 27.78 17.05 20.60
C ARG A 12 27.61 17.85 19.31
N PRO A 13 28.49 18.83 19.00
CA PRO A 13 28.42 19.56 17.76
C PRO A 13 28.68 18.60 16.58
N LEU A 14 27.81 18.60 15.58
CA LEU A 14 28.04 17.94 14.29
C LEU A 14 29.17 18.66 13.57
N ILE A 15 30.39 18.08 13.63
CA ILE A 15 31.57 18.59 12.95
C ILE A 15 31.51 18.12 11.50
N ARG A 16 31.25 19.04 10.58
CA ARG A 16 31.40 18.83 9.14
C ARG A 16 32.75 19.32 8.69
N ARG A 17 33.52 18.53 7.96
CA ARG A 17 34.77 18.95 7.32
C ARG A 17 34.43 19.54 5.95
N ASP A 18 34.94 20.74 5.70
CA ASP A 18 34.90 21.36 4.38
C ASP A 18 35.99 20.76 3.46
N ALA A 19 35.92 21.10 2.16
CA ALA A 19 36.81 20.55 1.12
C ALA A 19 38.30 20.92 1.34
N GLU A 20 38.59 21.86 2.23
CA GLU A 20 39.95 22.38 2.57
C GLU A 20 40.45 21.83 3.90
N GLY A 21 39.74 20.90 4.53
CA GLY A 21 40.16 20.26 5.79
C GLY A 21 39.94 21.11 7.05
N GLY A 22 39.27 22.23 6.94
CA GLY A 22 38.81 23.05 8.06
C GLY A 22 37.60 22.44 8.77
N THR A 23 37.54 22.59 10.08
CA THR A 23 36.36 22.22 10.87
C THR A 23 35.36 23.37 10.83
N CYS A 24 34.32 23.27 9.96
CA CYS A 24 33.19 24.16 10.08
C CYS A 24 32.26 23.63 11.18
N THR A 25 32.10 24.39 12.24
CA THR A 25 30.97 24.22 13.15
C THR A 25 29.73 24.58 12.36
N ALA A 26 28.78 23.63 12.19
CA ALA A 26 27.53 23.93 11.55
C ALA A 26 26.91 25.16 12.25
N PRO A 27 26.57 26.23 11.51
CA PRO A 27 25.92 27.36 12.13
C PRO A 27 24.62 26.84 12.79
N ASP A 28 24.33 27.38 13.91
CA ASP A 28 23.26 27.07 14.90
C ASP A 28 21.84 26.87 14.33
N TRP A 29 21.69 26.04 13.26
CA TRP A 29 20.35 25.69 12.74
C TRP A 29 19.52 24.93 13.81
N GLU A 30 20.22 24.18 14.68
CA GLU A 30 19.60 23.50 15.81
C GLU A 30 19.09 24.53 16.83
N SER A 31 19.85 25.62 17.06
CA SER A 31 19.41 26.71 17.91
C SER A 31 18.27 27.52 17.30
N LEU A 32 18.24 27.68 15.97
CA LEU A 32 17.13 28.34 15.28
C LEU A 32 15.83 27.53 15.40
N THR A 33 15.90 26.21 15.17
CA THR A 33 14.75 25.33 15.29
C THR A 33 14.22 25.30 16.73
N GLU A 34 15.12 25.14 17.70
CA GLU A 34 14.72 25.15 19.12
C GLU A 34 14.12 26.50 19.54
N ARG A 35 14.64 27.59 19.02
CA ARG A 35 14.08 28.91 19.28
C ARG A 35 12.68 29.05 18.72
N LEU A 36 12.44 28.62 17.47
CA LEU A 36 11.13 28.65 16.83
C LEU A 36 10.11 27.75 17.55
N ILE A 37 10.54 26.57 18.01
CA ILE A 37 9.69 25.68 18.81
C ILE A 37 9.30 26.34 20.12
N ARG A 38 10.26 26.98 20.81
CA ARG A 38 10.03 27.67 22.08
C ARG A 38 9.11 28.86 21.90
N GLU A 39 9.34 29.71 20.89
CA GLU A 39 8.45 30.81 20.54
C GLU A 39 7.02 30.32 20.26
N ALA A 40 6.86 29.20 19.55
CA ALA A 40 5.55 28.60 19.28
C ALA A 40 4.90 28.04 20.55
N GLN A 41 5.67 27.44 21.47
CA GLN A 41 5.19 26.97 22.77
C GLN A 41 4.73 28.16 23.64
N ASP A 42 5.54 29.21 23.71
CA ASP A 42 5.22 30.42 24.48
C ASP A 42 3.98 31.14 23.92
N ALA A 43 3.78 31.05 22.61
CA ALA A 43 2.59 31.58 21.94
C ALA A 43 1.34 30.67 22.07
N GLY A 44 1.45 29.53 22.77
CA GLY A 44 0.33 28.58 22.93
C GLY A 44 -0.04 27.78 21.68
N ALA A 45 0.82 27.74 20.66
CA ALA A 45 0.53 27.03 19.41
C ALA A 45 0.35 25.51 19.58
N PHE A 46 0.80 24.97 20.69
CA PHE A 46 0.65 23.55 21.05
C PHE A 46 -0.43 23.30 22.10
N ASP A 47 -1.15 24.36 22.56
CA ASP A 47 -2.24 24.22 23.49
C ASP A 47 -3.50 23.74 22.76
N ASP A 48 -4.30 22.93 23.41
CA ASP A 48 -5.58 22.41 22.90
C ASP A 48 -5.52 21.77 21.50
N LEU A 49 -4.41 21.11 21.14
CA LEU A 49 -4.27 20.42 19.87
C LEU A 49 -5.35 19.33 19.72
N PRO A 50 -5.98 19.20 18.54
CA PRO A 50 -6.90 18.10 18.25
C PRO A 50 -6.25 16.75 18.52
N GLY A 51 -6.84 15.95 19.43
CA GLY A 51 -6.28 14.66 19.82
C GLY A 51 -5.37 14.69 21.05
N HIS A 52 -5.19 15.84 21.71
CA HIS A 52 -4.44 15.92 22.96
C HIS A 52 -4.97 14.91 24.01
N GLY A 53 -4.11 14.11 24.60
CA GLY A 53 -4.47 13.06 25.55
C GLY A 53 -5.15 11.82 24.95
N GLN A 54 -5.42 11.77 23.64
CA GLN A 54 -5.98 10.60 22.99
C GLN A 54 -4.87 9.61 22.56
N ARG A 55 -5.23 8.32 22.56
CA ARG A 55 -4.30 7.28 22.09
C ARG A 55 -4.03 7.47 20.60
N LEU A 56 -2.77 7.57 20.21
CA LEU A 56 -2.36 7.61 18.81
C LEU A 56 -2.74 6.30 18.11
N ARG A 57 -3.35 6.42 16.93
CA ARG A 57 -3.61 5.28 16.03
C ARG A 57 -2.38 5.10 15.14
N LEU A 58 -1.36 4.43 15.68
CA LEU A 58 -0.19 4.09 14.88
C LEU A 58 -0.53 2.92 13.96
N VAL A 59 -0.11 3.02 12.71
CA VAL A 59 -0.20 1.89 11.77
C VAL A 59 0.82 0.85 12.19
N ASP A 60 0.38 -0.39 12.38
CA ASP A 60 1.28 -1.49 12.68
C ASP A 60 1.96 -1.97 11.39
N GLU A 61 3.20 -1.56 11.18
CA GLU A 61 4.03 -1.93 10.04
C GLU A 61 4.99 -3.09 10.37
N THR A 62 4.86 -3.71 11.53
CA THR A 62 5.75 -4.80 12.00
C THR A 62 5.77 -5.97 11.02
N ALA A 63 4.65 -6.21 10.31
CA ALA A 63 4.55 -7.25 9.28
C ALA A 63 5.43 -6.99 8.04
N ALA A 64 5.93 -5.76 7.85
CA ALA A 64 6.77 -5.37 6.73
C ALA A 64 8.26 -5.70 6.93
N GLY A 65 8.66 -6.11 8.15
CA GLY A 65 10.05 -6.45 8.47
C GLY A 65 11.03 -5.34 8.08
N ASP A 66 12.09 -5.69 7.34
CA ASP A 66 13.14 -4.76 6.92
C ASP A 66 12.62 -3.63 6.01
N MET A 67 11.44 -3.80 5.41
CA MET A 67 10.80 -2.79 4.56
C MET A 67 9.94 -1.79 5.32
N ALA A 68 9.76 -1.94 6.64
CA ALA A 68 8.89 -1.09 7.46
C ALA A 68 9.20 0.41 7.31
N MET A 69 10.48 0.78 7.35
CA MET A 69 10.91 2.18 7.18
C MET A 69 10.57 2.71 5.78
N ALA A 70 10.77 1.90 4.74
CA ALA A 70 10.45 2.30 3.36
C ALA A 70 8.94 2.52 3.18
N TYR A 71 8.10 1.64 3.75
CA TYR A 71 6.65 1.82 3.71
C TYR A 71 6.18 3.03 4.52
N HIS A 72 6.80 3.28 5.67
CA HIS A 72 6.51 4.47 6.46
C HIS A 72 6.79 5.76 5.69
N LEU A 73 7.93 5.83 5.00
CA LEU A 73 8.27 6.97 4.15
C LEU A 73 7.29 7.14 2.99
N LEU A 74 6.91 6.05 2.32
CA LEU A 74 5.91 6.08 1.25
C LEU A 74 4.55 6.55 1.77
N HIS A 75 4.12 6.05 2.92
CA HIS A 75 2.87 6.45 3.56
C HIS A 75 2.86 7.96 3.87
N ASN A 76 3.92 8.47 4.49
CA ASN A 76 4.05 9.89 4.82
C ASN A 76 4.11 10.79 3.57
N ALA A 77 4.67 10.28 2.47
CA ALA A 77 4.68 10.95 1.17
C ALA A 77 3.34 10.85 0.41
N GLY A 78 2.32 10.17 0.98
CA GLY A 78 1.07 9.89 0.29
C GLY A 78 1.22 8.95 -0.92
N ALA A 79 2.35 8.25 -1.01
CA ALA A 79 2.64 7.32 -2.09
C ALA A 79 2.19 5.90 -1.73
N VAL A 80 1.63 5.19 -2.71
CA VAL A 80 1.18 3.80 -2.55
C VAL A 80 2.30 2.87 -3.01
N PRO A 81 2.67 1.83 -2.22
CA PRO A 81 3.63 0.82 -2.67
C PRO A 81 3.22 0.21 -4.01
N PRO A 82 4.16 -0.01 -4.96
CA PRO A 82 3.84 -0.50 -6.30
C PRO A 82 3.07 -1.82 -6.33
N TRP A 83 3.31 -2.71 -5.36
CA TRP A 83 2.59 -3.98 -5.26
C TRP A 83 1.09 -3.82 -4.93
N ILE A 84 0.68 -2.74 -4.24
CA ILE A 84 -0.74 -2.46 -3.96
C ILE A 84 -1.46 -2.10 -5.27
N ALA A 85 -0.82 -1.32 -6.14
CA ALA A 85 -1.37 -1.01 -7.46
C ALA A 85 -1.50 -2.30 -8.30
N ALA A 86 -0.47 -3.15 -8.30
CA ALA A 86 -0.51 -4.43 -9.00
C ALA A 86 -1.58 -5.40 -8.42
N ASP A 87 -1.78 -5.44 -7.09
CA ASP A 87 -2.85 -6.23 -6.47
C ASP A 87 -4.25 -5.71 -6.85
N LYS A 88 -4.39 -4.40 -7.01
CA LYS A 88 -5.62 -3.80 -7.53
C LYS A 88 -5.89 -4.25 -8.97
N ASP A 89 -4.88 -4.23 -9.85
CA ASP A 89 -5.01 -4.71 -11.22
C ASP A 89 -5.52 -6.16 -11.27
N VAL A 90 -5.02 -7.05 -10.39
CA VAL A 90 -5.49 -8.44 -10.29
C VAL A 90 -6.98 -8.47 -9.92
N ARG A 91 -7.39 -7.73 -8.88
CA ARG A 91 -8.79 -7.70 -8.43
C ARG A 91 -9.73 -7.11 -9.48
N ASP A 92 -9.29 -6.12 -10.24
CA ASP A 92 -10.08 -5.51 -11.30
C ASP A 92 -10.36 -6.54 -12.42
N VAL A 93 -9.39 -7.39 -12.75
CA VAL A 93 -9.61 -8.49 -13.72
C VAL A 93 -10.50 -9.58 -13.12
N GLU A 94 -10.32 -9.99 -11.87
CA GLU A 94 -11.21 -10.94 -11.17
C GLU A 94 -12.67 -10.44 -11.19
N THR A 95 -12.90 -9.16 -10.95
CA THR A 95 -14.23 -8.54 -11.00
C THR A 95 -14.83 -8.62 -12.41
N ARG A 96 -14.01 -8.38 -13.45
CA ARG A 96 -14.47 -8.49 -14.85
C ARG A 96 -14.80 -9.92 -15.23
N ILE A 97 -14.07 -10.92 -14.75
CA ILE A 97 -14.38 -12.35 -14.93
C ILE A 97 -15.70 -12.69 -14.26
N ALA A 98 -15.93 -12.25 -13.01
CA ALA A 98 -17.19 -12.46 -12.32
C ALA A 98 -18.37 -11.84 -13.09
N ALA A 99 -18.23 -10.59 -13.55
CA ALA A 99 -19.24 -9.91 -14.35
C ALA A 99 -19.51 -10.61 -15.69
N LEU A 100 -18.51 -11.24 -16.33
CA LEU A 100 -18.69 -12.04 -17.52
C LEU A 100 -19.52 -13.30 -17.22
N LEU A 101 -19.25 -13.99 -16.13
CA LEU A 101 -20.00 -15.18 -15.73
C LEU A 101 -21.46 -14.83 -15.38
N ASP A 102 -21.69 -13.71 -14.68
CA ASP A 102 -23.06 -13.23 -14.37
C ASP A 102 -23.81 -12.84 -15.65
N ARG A 103 -23.11 -12.21 -16.61
CA ARG A 103 -23.67 -11.89 -17.92
C ARG A 103 -24.03 -13.17 -18.72
N ALA A 104 -23.20 -14.22 -18.61
CA ALA A 104 -23.48 -15.49 -19.27
C ALA A 104 -24.77 -16.16 -18.75
N ILE A 105 -25.09 -16.00 -17.47
CA ILE A 105 -26.35 -16.48 -16.87
C ILE A 105 -27.55 -15.71 -17.44
N SER A 106 -27.39 -14.42 -17.74
CA SER A 106 -28.46 -13.50 -18.16
C SER A 106 -28.61 -13.36 -19.68
N ALA A 107 -27.62 -13.84 -20.46
CA ALA A 107 -27.51 -13.57 -21.87
C ALA A 107 -28.31 -14.57 -22.73
N ARG A 108 -29.55 -14.20 -23.09
CA ARG A 108 -30.33 -14.91 -24.11
C ARG A 108 -29.74 -14.63 -25.51
N GLY A 109 -29.19 -15.70 -26.14
CA GLY A 109 -28.78 -15.63 -27.55
C GLY A 109 -27.36 -15.08 -27.82
N THR A 110 -26.53 -14.92 -26.81
CA THR A 110 -25.09 -14.60 -27.03
C THR A 110 -24.35 -15.88 -27.42
N SER A 111 -23.52 -15.83 -28.48
CA SER A 111 -22.70 -16.95 -28.91
C SER A 111 -21.77 -17.40 -27.78
N GLY A 112 -21.87 -18.65 -27.34
CA GLY A 112 -21.01 -19.25 -26.32
C GLY A 112 -19.52 -19.10 -26.68
N GLU A 113 -19.16 -19.28 -27.95
CA GLU A 113 -17.80 -19.11 -28.46
C GLU A 113 -17.22 -17.70 -28.19
N ARG A 114 -18.07 -16.67 -28.30
CA ARG A 114 -17.64 -15.29 -28.03
C ARG A 114 -17.32 -15.09 -26.54
N LEU A 115 -18.16 -15.64 -25.66
CA LEU A 115 -17.95 -15.55 -24.21
C LEU A 115 -16.74 -16.39 -23.78
N GLU A 116 -16.53 -17.56 -24.41
CA GLU A 116 -15.32 -18.36 -24.18
C GLU A 116 -14.05 -17.61 -24.59
N GLY A 117 -14.04 -16.95 -25.75
CA GLY A 117 -12.91 -16.12 -26.18
C GLY A 117 -12.65 -14.93 -25.26
N GLU A 118 -13.71 -14.28 -24.77
CA GLU A 118 -13.60 -13.18 -23.81
C GLU A 118 -13.05 -13.67 -22.46
N LEU A 119 -13.48 -14.85 -22.00
CA LEU A 119 -12.98 -15.47 -20.78
C LEU A 119 -11.49 -15.80 -20.85
N GLU A 120 -11.04 -16.37 -21.98
CA GLU A 120 -9.62 -16.68 -22.20
C GLU A 120 -8.76 -15.41 -22.20
N ALA A 121 -9.22 -14.35 -22.86
CA ALA A 121 -8.52 -13.07 -22.88
C ALA A 121 -8.41 -12.46 -21.49
N LEU A 122 -9.46 -12.59 -20.66
CA LEU A 122 -9.42 -12.14 -19.26
C LEU A 122 -8.51 -13.02 -18.40
N ALA A 123 -8.47 -14.33 -18.64
CA ALA A 123 -7.57 -15.24 -17.95
C ALA A 123 -6.09 -14.93 -18.27
N ASP A 124 -5.79 -14.60 -19.52
CA ASP A 124 -4.43 -14.13 -19.91
C ASP A 124 -4.06 -12.81 -19.22
N GLN A 125 -5.00 -11.86 -19.14
CA GLN A 125 -4.78 -10.60 -18.41
C GLN A 125 -4.56 -10.84 -16.93
N HIS A 126 -5.30 -11.77 -16.32
CA HIS A 126 -5.12 -12.15 -14.93
C HIS A 126 -3.73 -12.74 -14.68
N ASP A 127 -3.29 -13.69 -15.52
CA ASP A 127 -1.97 -14.32 -15.39
C ASP A 127 -0.85 -13.28 -15.53
N ALA A 128 -0.98 -12.31 -16.45
CA ALA A 128 -0.03 -11.21 -16.60
C ALA A 128 -0.02 -10.27 -15.38
N ALA A 129 -1.19 -9.98 -14.80
CA ALA A 129 -1.29 -9.15 -13.59
C ALA A 129 -0.70 -9.86 -12.37
N VAL A 130 -0.96 -11.16 -12.19
CA VAL A 130 -0.37 -11.98 -11.11
C VAL A 130 1.15 -12.03 -11.25
N LEU A 131 1.69 -12.24 -12.44
CA LEU A 131 3.14 -12.25 -12.67
C LEU A 131 3.79 -10.91 -12.31
N ARG A 132 3.13 -9.79 -12.65
CA ARG A 132 3.59 -8.44 -12.24
C ARG A 132 3.58 -8.28 -10.73
N LEU A 133 2.51 -8.72 -10.07
CA LEU A 133 2.40 -8.69 -8.62
C LEU A 133 3.47 -9.55 -7.96
N GLU A 134 3.76 -10.76 -8.46
CA GLU A 134 4.82 -11.63 -7.96
C GLU A 134 6.20 -10.95 -7.96
N GLY A 135 6.49 -10.17 -9.01
CA GLY A 135 7.74 -9.40 -9.11
C GLY A 135 7.84 -8.19 -8.18
N LEU A 136 6.71 -7.69 -7.68
CA LEU A 136 6.65 -6.49 -6.84
C LEU A 136 6.31 -6.80 -5.37
N ALA A 137 5.71 -7.96 -5.10
CA ALA A 137 5.25 -8.34 -3.78
C ALA A 137 6.46 -8.62 -2.85
N PRO A 138 6.55 -7.95 -1.70
CA PRO A 138 7.69 -8.09 -0.79
C PRO A 138 7.71 -9.44 -0.06
N THR A 139 6.58 -10.09 0.09
CA THR A 139 6.47 -11.40 0.75
C THR A 139 5.46 -12.30 0.03
N ALA A 140 5.57 -13.61 0.27
CA ALA A 140 4.64 -14.61 -0.28
C ALA A 140 3.17 -14.38 0.16
N ARG A 141 2.93 -13.64 1.24
CA ARG A 141 1.56 -13.34 1.72
C ARG A 141 0.80 -12.39 0.81
N GLN A 142 1.49 -11.52 0.06
CA GLN A 142 0.91 -10.61 -0.91
C GLN A 142 0.78 -11.23 -2.31
N GLN A 143 1.34 -12.41 -2.52
CA GLN A 143 1.23 -13.11 -3.80
C GLN A 143 -0.18 -13.67 -3.99
N ARG A 144 -0.65 -13.69 -5.24
CA ARG A 144 -1.93 -14.24 -5.65
C ARG A 144 -1.71 -15.52 -6.46
N ARG A 145 -2.64 -16.47 -6.33
CA ARG A 145 -2.63 -17.68 -7.15
C ARG A 145 -3.23 -17.39 -8.52
N ARG A 146 -2.70 -18.05 -9.53
CA ARG A 146 -3.30 -18.06 -10.86
C ARG A 146 -4.65 -18.78 -10.83
N LEU A 147 -5.56 -18.34 -11.69
CA LEU A 147 -6.87 -18.96 -11.80
C LEU A 147 -6.77 -20.33 -12.51
N GLU A 148 -7.59 -21.26 -12.06
CA GLU A 148 -7.73 -22.57 -12.72
C GLU A 148 -8.63 -22.43 -13.96
N ARG A 149 -8.06 -22.28 -15.14
CA ARG A 149 -8.78 -22.06 -16.40
C ARG A 149 -9.82 -23.15 -16.68
N ALA A 150 -9.53 -24.42 -16.37
CA ALA A 150 -10.48 -25.51 -16.54
C ALA A 150 -11.75 -25.29 -15.72
N ARG A 151 -11.61 -24.83 -14.48
CA ARG A 151 -12.74 -24.52 -13.60
C ARG A 151 -13.56 -23.32 -14.11
N LEU A 152 -12.90 -22.28 -14.61
CA LEU A 152 -13.59 -21.12 -15.19
C LEU A 152 -14.40 -21.49 -16.44
N ARG A 153 -13.84 -22.31 -17.33
CA ARG A 153 -14.55 -22.83 -18.50
C ARG A 153 -15.78 -23.66 -18.11
N GLU A 154 -15.65 -24.49 -17.10
CA GLU A 154 -16.76 -25.28 -16.60
C GLU A 154 -17.86 -24.40 -15.98
N GLN A 155 -17.49 -23.39 -15.21
CA GLN A 155 -18.45 -22.41 -14.68
C GLN A 155 -19.20 -21.69 -15.81
N LEU A 156 -18.49 -21.27 -16.86
CA LEU A 156 -19.10 -20.63 -18.02
C LEU A 156 -20.09 -21.58 -18.73
N ARG A 157 -19.72 -22.85 -18.94
CA ARG A 157 -20.59 -23.85 -19.54
C ARG A 157 -21.86 -24.09 -18.72
N LEU A 158 -21.72 -24.18 -17.40
CA LEU A 158 -22.87 -24.33 -16.50
C LEU A 158 -23.76 -23.09 -16.54
N ALA A 159 -23.19 -21.88 -16.57
CA ALA A 159 -23.95 -20.65 -16.69
C ALA A 159 -24.77 -20.60 -17.99
N LEU A 160 -24.18 -21.00 -19.11
CA LEU A 160 -24.88 -21.08 -20.41
C LEU A 160 -25.95 -22.21 -20.45
N ALA A 161 -25.73 -23.34 -19.75
CA ALA A 161 -26.66 -24.45 -19.72
C ALA A 161 -27.90 -24.18 -18.85
N THR A 162 -27.84 -23.31 -17.87
CA THR A 162 -28.98 -22.95 -17.00
C THR A 162 -30.08 -22.23 -17.77
N ASP A 163 -29.73 -21.49 -18.84
CA ASP A 163 -30.70 -20.78 -19.67
C ASP A 163 -31.56 -21.70 -20.55
N THR A 164 -31.04 -22.89 -20.95
CA THR A 164 -31.78 -23.83 -21.82
C THR A 164 -32.88 -24.61 -21.10
N ARG A 165 -32.95 -24.58 -19.77
CA ARG A 165 -33.95 -25.31 -18.97
C ARG A 165 -35.19 -24.49 -18.57
N SER A 166 -35.19 -23.17 -18.85
CA SER A 166 -36.28 -22.26 -18.45
C SER A 166 -37.28 -21.95 -19.58
N THR A 167 -37.25 -22.70 -20.69
CA THR A 167 -38.20 -22.61 -21.81
C THR A 167 -39.00 -23.91 -21.90
#